data_24ba0596e56f5c2c50333dc765662ac0
#
_entry.id   24ba0596e56f5c2c50333dc765662ac0
#
_cell.length_a   1.000
_cell.length_b   1.000
_cell.length_c   1.000
_cell.angle_alpha   90.00
_cell.angle_beta   90.00
_cell.angle_gamma   90.00
#
_symmetry.space_group_name_H-M   'P 1'
#
loop_
_entity.id
_entity.type
_entity.pdbx_description
1 polymer ?
#
loop_
_entity_poly.entity_id
_entity_poly.type
_entity_poly.pdbx_seq_one_letter_code
_entity_poly.pdbx_strand_id
1 'polypeptide(L)'
;MYKRYQHIHFVGIGGIGMSGIAELLLNLGYRVSGSDVRETDITRRLQELGATVLIGHHRDHVRGAHVVVLSSAISEGNPEVAAARSMGKVPVIRRAEMLAELMRLRYSVLVAGAHGKTTTTSMVSTVLARGNLDPTVVIGGRLNAWGTNAKLGRGDFVVAEADESDGTFLLLPPTIAVVTNIDLEHLDYYRDLEHIQQTFLEFIGKIPFYGLAVLCLEDENIQTILPRIGKRFVTYGFSSQADFQARDVKMNGLATTYRAFYRGEELGGIEIRIPGRHNVLNSLAAVAVAHELELKWPDVRAGLRDMTGVQRRFQIKGDARGVLVLDDYGHHPTEIRAVLETLACCYPDRRRIVAFQPHRYTRTQALMDQFSRCFYHSDVLLLTEIYAASEKPIPGITGSKLMQQIAAHGHHDLHFCPGQEEMIEKLTAMVEPNDVVITLGAGNVWQVGESLLAKLRDNGR
;
A
#
# COMPACT_ATOMS: atom_id res chain seq x y z
N MET A 1 -6.20 27.06 -1.08
CA MET A 1 -5.82 27.75 -2.33
C MET A 1 -6.60 29.05 -2.49
N TYR A 2 -6.04 30.05 -3.20
CA TYR A 2 -6.73 31.30 -3.50
C TYR A 2 -8.00 31.05 -4.33
N LYS A 3 -9.08 31.83 -4.10
CA LYS A 3 -10.36 31.79 -4.87
C LYS A 3 -10.18 31.86 -6.40
N ARG A 4 -9.02 32.29 -6.88
CA ARG A 4 -8.67 32.40 -8.31
C ARG A 4 -8.44 31.01 -8.97
N TYR A 5 -8.01 30.00 -8.22
CA TYR A 5 -7.69 28.66 -8.72
C TYR A 5 -8.86 27.73 -8.40
N GLN A 6 -9.89 27.74 -9.24
CA GLN A 6 -11.13 26.99 -9.03
C GLN A 6 -11.28 25.72 -9.91
N HIS A 7 -10.58 25.67 -11.07
CA HIS A 7 -10.66 24.56 -11.98
C HIS A 7 -9.31 23.82 -12.04
N ILE A 8 -9.33 22.57 -11.61
CA ILE A 8 -8.15 21.70 -11.55
C ILE A 8 -8.36 20.53 -12.50
N HIS A 9 -7.41 20.33 -13.40
CA HIS A 9 -7.45 19.26 -14.41
C HIS A 9 -6.42 18.18 -14.08
N PHE A 10 -6.83 16.92 -14.09
CA PHE A 10 -6.00 15.76 -13.77
C PHE A 10 -5.68 14.94 -15.01
N VAL A 11 -4.39 14.70 -15.30
CA VAL A 11 -3.96 13.80 -16.38
C VAL A 11 -3.63 12.44 -15.75
N GLY A 12 -4.40 11.39 -16.12
CA GLY A 12 -4.41 10.09 -15.46
C GLY A 12 -5.29 10.07 -14.19
N ILE A 13 -6.49 10.65 -14.27
CA ILE A 13 -7.40 10.85 -13.13
C ILE A 13 -7.88 9.55 -12.48
N GLY A 14 -7.95 8.45 -13.26
CA GLY A 14 -8.38 7.12 -12.78
C GLY A 14 -7.34 6.38 -11.94
N GLY A 15 -6.12 6.91 -11.81
CA GLY A 15 -5.12 6.36 -10.90
C GLY A 15 -5.58 6.46 -9.45
N ILE A 16 -5.29 5.43 -8.62
CA ILE A 16 -5.78 5.34 -7.23
C ILE A 16 -5.43 6.61 -6.43
N GLY A 17 -4.17 7.05 -6.44
CA GLY A 17 -3.76 8.26 -5.71
C GLY A 17 -4.25 9.57 -6.33
N MET A 18 -4.55 9.60 -7.63
CA MET A 18 -5.09 10.78 -8.33
C MET A 18 -6.57 10.97 -8.01
N SER A 19 -7.35 9.89 -8.09
CA SER A 19 -8.80 9.91 -7.86
C SER A 19 -9.16 10.35 -6.44
N GLY A 20 -8.38 9.93 -5.43
CA GLY A 20 -8.60 10.36 -4.05
C GLY A 20 -8.45 11.87 -3.87
N ILE A 21 -7.41 12.48 -4.48
CA ILE A 21 -7.21 13.92 -4.45
C ILE A 21 -8.32 14.64 -5.24
N ALA A 22 -8.73 14.10 -6.39
CA ALA A 22 -9.82 14.64 -7.18
C ALA A 22 -11.15 14.65 -6.40
N GLU A 23 -11.48 13.55 -5.71
CA GLU A 23 -12.66 13.44 -4.84
C GLU A 23 -12.62 14.47 -3.69
N LEU A 24 -11.46 14.64 -3.02
CA LEU A 24 -11.31 15.67 -1.99
C LEU A 24 -11.54 17.08 -2.52
N LEU A 25 -11.01 17.40 -3.68
CA LEU A 25 -11.19 18.72 -4.29
C LEU A 25 -12.65 18.98 -4.70
N LEU A 26 -13.35 17.96 -5.23
CA LEU A 26 -14.79 18.04 -5.51
C LEU A 26 -15.59 18.36 -4.25
N ASN A 27 -15.30 17.62 -3.15
CA ASN A 27 -15.94 17.82 -1.85
C ASN A 27 -15.64 19.21 -1.24
N LEU A 28 -14.49 19.80 -1.58
CA LEU A 28 -14.11 21.16 -1.20
C LEU A 28 -14.72 22.25 -2.12
N GLY A 29 -15.53 21.84 -3.11
CA GLY A 29 -16.23 22.75 -4.02
C GLY A 29 -15.38 23.24 -5.21
N TYR A 30 -14.24 22.61 -5.51
CA TYR A 30 -13.47 22.89 -6.72
C TYR A 30 -14.11 22.24 -7.93
N ARG A 31 -14.03 22.90 -9.10
CA ARG A 31 -14.33 22.27 -10.38
C ARG A 31 -13.17 21.33 -10.74
N VAL A 32 -13.48 20.06 -10.94
CA VAL A 32 -12.50 19.04 -11.30
C VAL A 32 -12.82 18.50 -12.68
N SER A 33 -11.81 18.45 -13.54
CA SER A 33 -11.82 17.69 -14.77
C SER A 33 -10.59 16.79 -14.87
N GLY A 34 -10.61 15.82 -15.74
CA GLY A 34 -9.43 15.00 -15.98
C GLY A 34 -9.59 14.04 -17.14
N SER A 35 -8.49 13.44 -17.53
CA SER A 35 -8.41 12.44 -18.58
C SER A 35 -7.83 11.13 -18.08
N ASP A 36 -8.23 10.03 -18.71
CA ASP A 36 -7.62 8.71 -18.54
C ASP A 36 -7.67 7.91 -19.83
N VAL A 37 -6.81 6.92 -20.00
CA VAL A 37 -6.74 6.09 -21.21
C VAL A 37 -7.94 5.16 -21.37
N ARG A 38 -8.66 4.84 -20.29
CA ARG A 38 -9.81 3.93 -20.28
C ARG A 38 -10.82 4.32 -19.21
N GLU A 39 -12.06 3.95 -19.45
CA GLU A 39 -13.12 4.01 -18.45
C GLU A 39 -12.94 2.88 -17.41
N THR A 40 -13.14 3.21 -16.15
CA THR A 40 -13.04 2.29 -15.00
C THR A 40 -14.13 2.63 -13.98
N ASP A 41 -14.35 1.76 -12.98
CA ASP A 41 -15.26 2.07 -11.88
C ASP A 41 -14.85 3.35 -11.13
N ILE A 42 -13.55 3.64 -11.06
CA ILE A 42 -13.02 4.85 -10.43
C ILE A 42 -13.43 6.09 -11.23
N THR A 43 -13.26 6.07 -12.54
CA THR A 43 -13.60 7.22 -13.40
C THR A 43 -15.11 7.46 -13.43
N ARG A 44 -15.93 6.41 -13.46
CA ARG A 44 -17.41 6.51 -13.35
C ARG A 44 -17.84 7.14 -12.02
N ARG A 45 -17.26 6.68 -10.91
CA ARG A 45 -17.52 7.26 -9.58
C ARG A 45 -17.19 8.76 -9.53
N LEU A 46 -16.06 9.19 -10.11
CA LEU A 46 -15.70 10.60 -10.15
C LEU A 46 -16.70 11.43 -10.98
N GLN A 47 -17.24 10.87 -12.07
CA GLN A 47 -18.31 11.51 -12.86
C GLN A 47 -19.60 11.65 -12.05
N GLU A 48 -20.00 10.62 -11.31
CA GLU A 48 -21.14 10.66 -10.39
C GLU A 48 -20.99 11.73 -9.31
N LEU A 49 -19.76 11.98 -8.84
CA LEU A 49 -19.41 13.03 -7.89
C LEU A 49 -19.33 14.43 -8.52
N GLY A 50 -19.49 14.56 -9.84
CA GLY A 50 -19.51 15.83 -10.55
C GLY A 50 -18.22 16.22 -11.27
N ALA A 51 -17.24 15.31 -11.39
CA ALA A 51 -16.06 15.55 -12.24
C ALA A 51 -16.40 15.43 -13.73
N THR A 52 -15.72 16.21 -14.55
CA THR A 52 -15.71 16.02 -16.01
C THR A 52 -14.57 15.07 -16.38
N VAL A 53 -14.87 13.81 -16.68
CA VAL A 53 -13.85 12.82 -17.08
C VAL A 53 -13.90 12.57 -18.58
N LEU A 54 -12.73 12.62 -19.22
CA LEU A 54 -12.54 12.48 -20.67
C LEU A 54 -11.69 11.23 -20.93
N ILE A 55 -12.09 10.41 -21.89
CA ILE A 55 -11.34 9.20 -22.26
C ILE A 55 -10.40 9.51 -23.42
N GLY A 56 -9.15 9.07 -23.27
CA GLY A 56 -8.03 9.45 -24.12
C GLY A 56 -7.39 10.77 -23.70
N HIS A 57 -6.25 11.10 -24.34
CA HIS A 57 -5.51 12.33 -24.08
C HIS A 57 -5.57 13.26 -25.29
N HIS A 58 -6.03 14.50 -25.10
CA HIS A 58 -6.10 15.50 -26.16
C HIS A 58 -5.75 16.90 -25.65
N ARG A 59 -5.03 17.67 -26.47
CA ARG A 59 -4.55 19.03 -26.13
C ARG A 59 -5.64 19.99 -25.63
N ASP A 60 -6.88 19.81 -26.11
CA ASP A 60 -7.99 20.71 -25.75
C ASP A 60 -8.62 20.41 -24.38
N HIS A 61 -8.31 19.27 -23.77
CA HIS A 61 -8.86 18.89 -22.47
C HIS A 61 -8.44 19.84 -21.33
N VAL A 62 -7.28 20.50 -21.48
CA VAL A 62 -6.77 21.47 -20.48
C VAL A 62 -7.31 22.87 -20.63
N ARG A 63 -8.21 23.11 -21.59
CA ARG A 63 -8.80 24.45 -21.79
C ARG A 63 -9.58 24.91 -20.56
N GLY A 64 -9.26 26.12 -20.07
CA GLY A 64 -9.90 26.70 -18.90
C GLY A 64 -9.46 26.11 -17.58
N ALA A 65 -8.52 25.17 -17.55
CA ALA A 65 -7.88 24.72 -16.33
C ALA A 65 -7.00 25.82 -15.74
N HIS A 66 -7.06 25.98 -14.41
CA HIS A 66 -6.19 26.89 -13.69
C HIS A 66 -4.92 26.20 -13.20
N VAL A 67 -4.95 24.87 -13.03
CA VAL A 67 -3.84 24.01 -12.66
C VAL A 67 -4.02 22.65 -13.35
N VAL A 68 -2.92 22.06 -13.82
CA VAL A 68 -2.89 20.70 -14.36
C VAL A 68 -2.06 19.83 -13.42
N VAL A 69 -2.65 18.73 -12.95
CA VAL A 69 -2.02 17.77 -12.03
C VAL A 69 -1.66 16.50 -12.79
N LEU A 70 -0.41 16.05 -12.67
CA LEU A 70 0.12 14.88 -13.38
C LEU A 70 0.22 13.66 -12.48
N SER A 71 -0.21 12.50 -13.02
CA SER A 71 0.17 11.20 -12.48
C SER A 71 1.63 10.89 -12.83
N SER A 72 2.32 10.14 -11.97
CA SER A 72 3.68 9.65 -12.22
C SER A 72 3.79 8.73 -13.45
N ALA A 73 2.67 8.13 -13.88
CA ALA A 73 2.61 7.29 -15.09
C ALA A 73 2.54 8.09 -16.41
N ILE A 74 2.38 9.42 -16.34
CA ILE A 74 2.23 10.28 -17.53
C ILE A 74 3.60 10.79 -17.99
N SER A 75 3.92 10.53 -19.27
CA SER A 75 5.15 11.00 -19.89
C SER A 75 5.09 12.49 -20.24
N GLU A 76 6.25 13.13 -20.31
CA GLU A 76 6.41 14.53 -20.73
C GLU A 76 5.88 14.81 -22.15
N GLY A 77 5.84 13.81 -23.01
CA GLY A 77 5.29 13.91 -24.39
C GLY A 77 3.76 13.87 -24.47
N ASN A 78 3.04 13.78 -23.35
CA ASN A 78 1.58 13.76 -23.34
C ASN A 78 1.02 15.08 -23.93
N PRO A 79 0.03 15.03 -24.86
CA PRO A 79 -0.50 16.21 -25.55
C PRO A 79 -1.14 17.24 -24.61
N GLU A 80 -1.68 16.83 -23.47
CA GLU A 80 -2.26 17.72 -22.47
C GLU A 80 -1.16 18.46 -21.68
N VAL A 81 -0.10 17.77 -21.33
CA VAL A 81 1.08 18.36 -20.66
C VAL A 81 1.74 19.40 -21.57
N ALA A 82 1.99 19.03 -22.82
CA ALA A 82 2.58 19.93 -23.81
C ALA A 82 1.70 21.17 -24.04
N ALA A 83 0.37 20.99 -24.14
CA ALA A 83 -0.57 22.10 -24.31
C ALA A 83 -0.58 23.02 -23.08
N ALA A 84 -0.65 22.49 -21.85
CA ALA A 84 -0.65 23.29 -20.64
C ALA A 84 0.63 24.13 -20.51
N ARG A 85 1.79 23.55 -20.78
CA ARG A 85 3.09 24.24 -20.78
C ARG A 85 3.15 25.34 -21.85
N SER A 86 2.62 25.08 -23.05
CA SER A 86 2.61 26.07 -24.15
C SER A 86 1.74 27.30 -23.83
N MET A 87 0.74 27.16 -22.96
CA MET A 87 -0.09 28.27 -22.49
C MET A 87 0.67 29.24 -21.57
N GLY A 88 1.80 28.85 -20.99
CA GLY A 88 2.71 29.69 -20.17
C GLY A 88 2.12 30.26 -18.88
N LYS A 89 0.82 30.07 -18.62
CA LYS A 89 0.08 30.62 -17.45
C LYS A 89 -0.58 29.55 -16.58
N VAL A 90 -0.60 28.28 -17.03
CA VAL A 90 -1.21 27.18 -16.32
C VAL A 90 -0.09 26.36 -15.66
N PRO A 91 0.03 26.37 -14.33
CA PRO A 91 1.01 25.54 -13.66
C PRO A 91 0.70 24.05 -13.88
N VAL A 92 1.76 23.30 -14.17
CA VAL A 92 1.73 21.84 -14.31
C VAL A 92 2.49 21.28 -13.12
N ILE A 93 1.78 20.61 -12.23
CA ILE A 93 2.32 20.13 -10.95
C ILE A 93 2.14 18.60 -10.83
N ARG A 94 2.95 17.99 -9.98
CA ARG A 94 2.83 16.56 -9.68
C ARG A 94 1.75 16.30 -8.64
N ARG A 95 1.26 15.06 -8.58
CA ARG A 95 0.28 14.58 -7.60
C ARG A 95 0.67 14.95 -6.15
N ALA A 96 1.93 14.74 -5.77
CA ALA A 96 2.42 15.03 -4.43
C ALA A 96 2.39 16.52 -4.09
N GLU A 97 2.65 17.40 -5.04
CA GLU A 97 2.53 18.85 -4.85
C GLU A 97 1.08 19.26 -4.57
N MET A 98 0.10 18.71 -5.31
CA MET A 98 -1.31 18.96 -5.04
C MET A 98 -1.73 18.44 -3.66
N LEU A 99 -1.24 17.27 -3.28
CA LEU A 99 -1.50 16.72 -1.95
C LEU A 99 -0.89 17.61 -0.84
N ALA A 100 0.34 18.11 -1.04
CA ALA A 100 0.98 19.04 -0.11
C ALA A 100 0.18 20.33 0.05
N GLU A 101 -0.39 20.87 -1.04
CA GLU A 101 -1.27 22.05 -0.98
C GLU A 101 -2.54 21.81 -0.16
N LEU A 102 -3.12 20.61 -0.23
CA LEU A 102 -4.28 20.24 0.59
C LEU A 102 -3.93 20.13 2.08
N MET A 103 -2.67 19.78 2.39
CA MET A 103 -2.17 19.63 3.77
C MET A 103 -1.79 20.94 4.45
N ARG A 104 -1.53 22.02 3.71
CA ARG A 104 -0.95 23.28 4.24
C ARG A 104 -1.64 23.90 5.44
N LEU A 105 -2.91 23.64 5.64
CA LEU A 105 -3.70 24.24 6.71
C LEU A 105 -4.15 23.23 7.77
N ARG A 106 -3.53 22.04 7.81
CA ARG A 106 -3.90 20.95 8.70
C ARG A 106 -2.65 20.27 9.27
N TYR A 107 -2.80 19.63 10.42
CA TYR A 107 -1.75 18.76 10.96
C TYR A 107 -1.72 17.45 10.17
N SER A 108 -0.57 17.09 9.66
CA SER A 108 -0.43 15.90 8.82
C SER A 108 0.21 14.74 9.59
N VAL A 109 -0.45 13.59 9.57
CA VAL A 109 0.12 12.30 9.96
C VAL A 109 0.47 11.56 8.69
N LEU A 110 1.76 11.46 8.38
CA LEU A 110 2.25 10.85 7.15
C LEU A 110 2.91 9.51 7.44
N VAL A 111 2.48 8.47 6.69
CA VAL A 111 3.02 7.12 6.83
C VAL A 111 3.89 6.81 5.62
N ALA A 112 5.18 6.69 5.85
CA ALA A 112 6.21 6.34 4.87
C ALA A 112 6.81 4.95 5.19
N GLY A 113 7.57 4.40 4.24
CA GLY A 113 8.24 3.12 4.35
C GLY A 113 7.98 2.21 3.16
N ALA A 114 8.87 1.28 2.86
CA ALA A 114 8.72 0.40 1.72
C ALA A 114 7.43 -0.44 1.81
N HIS A 115 7.14 -0.99 3.00
CA HIS A 115 6.02 -1.92 3.23
C HIS A 115 5.10 -1.43 4.36
N GLY A 116 3.83 -1.85 4.33
CA GLY A 116 2.87 -1.60 5.42
C GLY A 116 2.21 -0.22 5.41
N LYS A 117 2.58 0.71 4.51
CA LYS A 117 2.03 2.07 4.43
C LYS A 117 0.50 2.10 4.48
N THR A 118 -0.15 1.45 3.53
CA THR A 118 -1.61 1.44 3.38
C THR A 118 -2.33 0.91 4.62
N THR A 119 -1.84 -0.20 5.18
CA THR A 119 -2.42 -0.81 6.38
C THR A 119 -2.27 0.11 7.59
N THR A 120 -1.07 0.67 7.81
CA THR A 120 -0.79 1.58 8.93
C THR A 120 -1.60 2.87 8.81
N THR A 121 -1.65 3.48 7.61
CA THR A 121 -2.48 4.68 7.34
C THR A 121 -3.94 4.41 7.64
N SER A 122 -4.44 3.23 7.29
CA SER A 122 -5.81 2.81 7.55
C SER A 122 -6.09 2.64 9.04
N MET A 123 -5.18 2.01 9.78
CA MET A 123 -5.28 1.85 11.24
C MET A 123 -5.25 3.20 11.96
N VAL A 124 -4.30 4.06 11.62
CA VAL A 124 -4.21 5.43 12.17
C VAL A 124 -5.51 6.17 11.90
N SER A 125 -5.99 6.16 10.66
CA SER A 125 -7.21 6.87 10.27
C SER A 125 -8.44 6.40 11.04
N THR A 126 -8.58 5.08 11.23
CA THR A 126 -9.71 4.49 11.95
C THR A 126 -9.65 4.84 13.43
N VAL A 127 -8.44 4.79 14.02
CA VAL A 127 -8.23 5.17 15.44
C VAL A 127 -8.53 6.64 15.67
N LEU A 128 -8.04 7.55 14.81
CA LEU A 128 -8.32 8.97 14.92
C LEU A 128 -9.80 9.29 14.74
N ALA A 129 -10.47 8.61 13.80
CA ALA A 129 -11.92 8.77 13.61
C ALA A 129 -12.71 8.31 14.84
N ARG A 130 -12.31 7.21 15.49
CA ARG A 130 -12.91 6.75 16.76
C ARG A 130 -12.65 7.71 17.91
N GLY A 131 -11.49 8.33 17.95
CA GLY A 131 -11.14 9.39 18.90
C GLY A 131 -11.83 10.73 18.62
N ASN A 132 -12.83 10.78 17.73
CA ASN A 132 -13.58 11.99 17.33
C ASN A 132 -12.75 13.10 16.69
N LEU A 133 -11.57 12.79 16.13
CA LEU A 133 -10.74 13.76 15.42
C LEU A 133 -11.15 13.94 13.94
N ASP A 134 -12.07 13.11 13.44
CA ASP A 134 -12.62 13.12 12.06
C ASP A 134 -11.60 13.56 10.98
N PRO A 135 -10.51 12.80 10.78
CA PRO A 135 -9.43 13.23 9.89
C PRO A 135 -9.84 13.18 8.42
N THR A 136 -9.25 14.05 7.62
CA THR A 136 -9.19 13.85 6.16
C THR A 136 -8.18 12.75 5.88
N VAL A 137 -8.52 11.80 5.00
CA VAL A 137 -7.73 10.58 4.75
C VAL A 137 -7.45 10.42 3.27
N VAL A 138 -6.20 10.11 2.93
CA VAL A 138 -5.75 9.76 1.56
C VAL A 138 -4.89 8.50 1.61
N ILE A 139 -5.38 7.41 1.02
CA ILE A 139 -4.72 6.10 1.04
C ILE A 139 -4.43 5.62 -0.38
N GLY A 140 -3.33 4.86 -0.55
CA GLY A 140 -2.97 4.23 -1.82
C GLY A 140 -3.83 3.01 -2.21
N GLY A 141 -4.70 2.53 -1.30
CA GLY A 141 -5.62 1.41 -1.51
C GLY A 141 -7.06 1.76 -1.11
N ARG A 142 -8.02 0.87 -1.38
CA ARG A 142 -9.40 1.01 -0.90
C ARG A 142 -9.56 0.36 0.47
N LEU A 143 -10.07 1.12 1.44
CA LEU A 143 -10.52 0.58 2.71
C LEU A 143 -11.84 -0.18 2.52
N ASN A 144 -11.91 -1.41 3.01
CA ASN A 144 -13.14 -2.20 2.96
C ASN A 144 -14.31 -1.50 3.66
N ALA A 145 -14.05 -0.82 4.79
CA ALA A 145 -15.05 -0.13 5.57
C ALA A 145 -15.63 1.12 4.89
N TRP A 146 -14.89 1.78 3.99
CA TRP A 146 -15.33 3.05 3.37
C TRP A 146 -15.60 2.93 1.88
N GLY A 147 -15.15 1.86 1.22
CA GLY A 147 -15.31 1.64 -0.21
C GLY A 147 -14.58 2.68 -1.11
N THR A 148 -13.75 3.54 -0.51
CA THR A 148 -13.02 4.63 -1.17
C THR A 148 -11.59 4.71 -0.67
N ASN A 149 -10.73 5.38 -1.43
CA ASN A 149 -9.33 5.65 -1.09
C ASN A 149 -9.10 7.06 -0.53
N ALA A 150 -10.16 7.87 -0.43
CA ALA A 150 -10.10 9.19 0.19
C ALA A 150 -11.40 9.50 0.93
N LYS A 151 -11.27 10.19 2.06
CA LYS A 151 -12.40 10.69 2.84
C LYS A 151 -12.08 12.11 3.30
N LEU A 152 -12.98 13.06 3.04
CA LEU A 152 -12.88 14.40 3.62
C LEU A 152 -13.43 14.35 5.06
N GLY A 153 -12.57 14.66 6.03
CA GLY A 153 -12.95 14.90 7.41
C GLY A 153 -13.12 16.38 7.73
N ARG A 154 -13.81 16.68 8.81
CA ARG A 154 -14.03 18.04 9.32
C ARG A 154 -12.98 18.48 10.34
N GLY A 155 -12.16 17.52 10.85
CA GLY A 155 -11.13 17.78 11.84
C GLY A 155 -9.87 18.40 11.27
N ASP A 156 -8.95 18.76 12.15
CA ASP A 156 -7.71 19.47 11.82
C ASP A 156 -6.58 18.56 11.31
N PHE A 157 -6.84 17.25 11.19
CA PHE A 157 -5.84 16.28 10.77
C PHE A 157 -6.03 15.80 9.33
N VAL A 158 -4.91 15.59 8.65
CA VAL A 158 -4.82 14.81 7.40
C VAL A 158 -3.95 13.59 7.67
N VAL A 159 -4.47 12.40 7.39
CA VAL A 159 -3.71 11.16 7.44
C VAL A 159 -3.49 10.68 6.02
N ALA A 160 -2.24 10.51 5.61
CA ALA A 160 -1.93 10.13 4.24
C ALA A 160 -0.70 9.22 4.13
N GLU A 161 -0.65 8.45 3.05
CA GLU A 161 0.56 7.74 2.65
C GLU A 161 1.56 8.72 2.04
N ALA A 162 2.81 8.61 2.44
CA ALA A 162 3.95 9.29 1.86
C ALA A 162 4.73 8.30 1.01
N ASP A 163 4.48 8.34 -0.31
CA ASP A 163 5.03 7.40 -1.30
C ASP A 163 6.46 7.83 -1.67
N GLU A 164 7.43 7.03 -1.26
CA GLU A 164 8.87 7.28 -1.45
C GLU A 164 9.35 6.95 -2.87
N SER A 165 8.55 6.29 -3.69
CA SER A 165 8.97 5.64 -4.94
C SER A 165 9.71 6.53 -5.94
N ASP A 166 9.44 7.83 -5.94
CA ASP A 166 10.04 8.83 -6.83
C ASP A 166 10.61 10.05 -6.08
N GLY A 167 10.76 9.94 -4.75
CA GLY A 167 11.25 11.00 -3.88
C GLY A 167 10.28 12.17 -3.69
N THR A 168 9.11 12.16 -4.33
CA THR A 168 8.14 13.28 -4.23
C THR A 168 7.50 13.40 -2.85
N PHE A 169 7.58 12.36 -2.00
CA PHE A 169 7.12 12.45 -0.60
C PHE A 169 7.89 13.52 0.19
N LEU A 170 9.08 13.91 -0.24
CA LEU A 170 9.80 15.05 0.31
C LEU A 170 9.09 16.41 0.14
N LEU A 171 8.09 16.49 -0.72
CA LEU A 171 7.25 17.69 -0.86
C LEU A 171 6.19 17.79 0.23
N LEU A 172 5.89 16.70 0.91
CA LEU A 172 4.87 16.63 1.95
C LEU A 172 5.41 17.15 3.29
N PRO A 173 4.66 18.00 4.02
CA PRO A 173 5.07 18.53 5.31
C PRO A 173 4.54 17.64 6.45
N PRO A 174 5.30 16.68 7.02
CA PRO A 174 4.84 15.86 8.13
C PRO A 174 4.79 16.66 9.43
N THR A 175 3.67 16.60 10.17
CA THR A 175 3.63 16.95 11.60
C THR A 175 4.01 15.73 12.44
N ILE A 176 3.43 14.56 12.10
CA ILE A 176 3.84 13.26 12.62
C ILE A 176 4.25 12.43 11.42
N ALA A 177 5.49 11.90 11.43
CA ALA A 177 5.99 10.97 10.42
C ALA A 177 6.09 9.57 11.02
N VAL A 178 5.32 8.63 10.48
CA VAL A 178 5.48 7.20 10.78
C VAL A 178 6.37 6.60 9.71
N VAL A 179 7.45 5.92 10.10
CA VAL A 179 8.29 5.14 9.18
C VAL A 179 8.21 3.68 9.57
N THR A 180 7.61 2.88 8.71
CA THR A 180 7.34 1.47 8.99
C THR A 180 8.57 0.58 8.80
N ASN A 181 9.34 0.83 7.76
CA ASN A 181 10.59 0.14 7.41
C ASN A 181 11.29 0.90 6.29
N ILE A 182 12.56 0.58 6.06
CA ILE A 182 13.37 1.03 4.93
C ILE A 182 13.93 -0.21 4.24
N ASP A 183 13.55 -0.46 3.00
CA ASP A 183 14.00 -1.64 2.25
C ASP A 183 14.58 -1.22 0.90
N LEU A 184 15.34 -2.12 0.29
CA LEU A 184 15.96 -1.90 -1.02
C LEU A 184 14.89 -2.02 -2.12
N GLU A 185 14.21 -0.93 -2.40
CA GLU A 185 13.15 -0.83 -3.39
C GLU A 185 13.34 0.41 -4.28
N HIS A 186 12.60 0.48 -5.39
CA HIS A 186 12.61 1.64 -6.30
C HIS A 186 14.00 2.00 -6.85
N LEU A 187 14.79 0.98 -7.25
CA LEU A 187 16.14 1.16 -7.80
C LEU A 187 16.17 1.82 -9.20
N ASP A 188 15.01 2.08 -9.78
CA ASP A 188 14.83 2.97 -10.93
C ASP A 188 15.00 4.45 -10.55
N TYR A 189 14.79 4.82 -9.29
CA TYR A 189 14.99 6.16 -8.74
C TYR A 189 16.20 6.24 -7.80
N TYR A 190 16.33 5.31 -6.85
CA TYR A 190 17.42 5.30 -5.88
C TYR A 190 18.64 4.55 -6.39
N ARG A 191 19.84 5.08 -6.11
CA ARG A 191 21.09 4.43 -6.50
C ARG A 191 21.40 3.20 -5.66
N ASP A 192 21.15 3.29 -4.36
CA ASP A 192 21.52 2.30 -3.35
C ASP A 192 20.72 2.53 -2.05
N LEU A 193 20.91 1.64 -1.09
CA LEU A 193 20.26 1.70 0.23
C LEU A 193 20.64 2.97 1.01
N GLU A 194 21.90 3.44 0.88
CA GLU A 194 22.33 4.67 1.57
C GLU A 194 21.58 5.90 1.05
N HIS A 195 21.33 5.97 -0.25
CA HIS A 195 20.52 7.05 -0.84
C HIS A 195 19.07 6.98 -0.33
N ILE A 196 18.50 5.80 -0.18
CA ILE A 196 17.16 5.63 0.42
C ILE A 196 17.18 6.13 1.88
N GLN A 197 18.12 5.67 2.70
CA GLN A 197 18.26 6.08 4.10
C GLN A 197 18.42 7.59 4.24
N GLN A 198 19.25 8.22 3.40
CA GLN A 198 19.44 9.67 3.40
C GLN A 198 18.14 10.41 3.05
N THR A 199 17.37 9.90 2.11
CA THR A 199 16.08 10.49 1.71
C THR A 199 15.05 10.39 2.85
N PHE A 200 15.02 9.27 3.58
CA PHE A 200 14.17 9.16 4.78
C PHE A 200 14.62 10.09 5.90
N LEU A 201 15.92 10.30 6.11
CA LEU A 201 16.43 11.31 7.05
C LEU A 201 15.99 12.72 6.66
N GLU A 202 16.02 13.05 5.38
CA GLU A 202 15.54 14.35 4.89
C GLU A 202 14.04 14.51 5.15
N PHE A 203 13.24 13.47 4.89
CA PHE A 203 11.80 13.46 5.18
C PHE A 203 11.52 13.69 6.68
N ILE A 204 12.17 12.92 7.56
CA ILE A 204 12.07 13.07 9.02
C ILE A 204 12.54 14.49 9.44
N GLY A 205 13.56 15.01 8.81
CA GLY A 205 14.09 16.37 9.04
C GLY A 205 13.07 17.50 8.82
N LYS A 206 12.00 17.26 8.04
CA LYS A 206 10.92 18.24 7.80
C LYS A 206 9.92 18.36 8.94
N ILE A 207 9.94 17.44 9.90
CA ILE A 207 9.08 17.48 11.09
C ILE A 207 9.33 18.79 11.86
N PRO A 208 8.28 19.56 12.24
CA PRO A 208 8.44 20.76 13.03
C PRO A 208 8.93 20.45 14.46
N PHE A 209 9.36 21.47 15.20
CA PHE A 209 9.91 21.28 16.55
C PHE A 209 8.91 20.62 17.55
N TYR A 210 7.61 20.80 17.32
CA TYR A 210 6.54 20.21 18.14
C TYR A 210 6.03 18.87 17.61
N GLY A 211 6.52 18.41 16.47
CA GLY A 211 6.09 17.17 15.83
C GLY A 211 6.84 15.93 16.36
N LEU A 212 6.58 14.77 15.74
CA LEU A 212 7.09 13.48 16.20
C LEU A 212 7.41 12.56 15.01
N ALA A 213 8.54 11.85 15.09
CA ALA A 213 8.78 10.66 14.28
C ALA A 213 8.39 9.40 15.08
N VAL A 214 7.68 8.46 14.46
CA VAL A 214 7.29 7.15 15.00
C VAL A 214 7.97 6.08 14.15
N LEU A 215 8.96 5.38 14.73
CA LEU A 215 9.95 4.60 13.99
C LEU A 215 9.93 3.12 14.42
N CYS A 216 9.87 2.20 13.45
CA CYS A 216 9.90 0.75 13.73
C CYS A 216 11.31 0.30 14.13
N LEU A 217 11.48 -0.11 15.39
CA LEU A 217 12.79 -0.58 15.90
C LEU A 217 13.15 -1.99 15.40
N GLU A 218 12.20 -2.74 14.86
CA GLU A 218 12.46 -4.07 14.29
C GLU A 218 13.17 -4.02 12.92
N ASP A 219 13.25 -2.83 12.31
CA ASP A 219 13.88 -2.63 11.00
C ASP A 219 15.35 -2.20 11.17
N GLU A 220 16.28 -3.01 10.67
CA GLU A 220 17.73 -2.78 10.80
C GLU A 220 18.18 -1.49 10.09
N ASN A 221 17.54 -1.14 8.98
CA ASN A 221 17.87 0.07 8.23
C ASN A 221 17.40 1.33 8.97
N ILE A 222 16.27 1.26 9.69
CA ILE A 222 15.85 2.33 10.60
C ILE A 222 16.82 2.43 11.76
N GLN A 223 17.25 1.32 12.38
CA GLN A 223 18.25 1.33 13.46
C GLN A 223 19.54 2.04 13.02
N THR A 224 19.97 1.81 11.78
CA THR A 224 21.18 2.44 11.20
C THR A 224 21.09 3.96 11.15
N ILE A 225 19.89 4.51 10.92
CA ILE A 225 19.70 5.98 10.80
C ILE A 225 19.34 6.67 12.12
N LEU A 226 18.93 5.94 13.18
CA LEU A 226 18.53 6.51 14.47
C LEU A 226 19.54 7.53 15.03
N PRO A 227 20.88 7.26 15.06
CA PRO A 227 21.86 8.20 15.61
C PRO A 227 21.96 9.53 14.84
N ARG A 228 21.43 9.57 13.60
CA ARG A 228 21.47 10.73 12.71
C ARG A 228 20.20 11.58 12.78
N ILE A 229 19.18 11.15 13.52
CA ILE A 229 17.88 11.84 13.61
C ILE A 229 17.98 12.96 14.64
N GLY A 230 17.90 14.22 14.17
CA GLY A 230 17.89 15.41 15.01
C GLY A 230 16.50 15.90 15.42
N LYS A 231 15.46 15.07 15.25
CA LYS A 231 14.07 15.39 15.61
C LYS A 231 13.59 14.54 16.77
N ARG A 232 12.53 14.98 17.45
CA ARG A 232 11.88 14.17 18.49
C ARG A 232 11.30 12.90 17.85
N PHE A 233 11.62 11.75 18.43
CA PHE A 233 11.11 10.48 17.96
C PHE A 233 10.77 9.54 19.11
N VAL A 234 9.94 8.56 18.79
CA VAL A 234 9.68 7.37 19.60
C VAL A 234 9.84 6.14 18.71
N THR A 235 10.23 5.03 19.34
CA THR A 235 10.38 3.75 18.67
C THR A 235 9.25 2.81 19.03
N TYR A 236 8.90 1.89 18.13
CA TYR A 236 7.94 0.82 18.41
C TYR A 236 8.45 -0.53 17.89
N GLY A 237 8.07 -1.62 18.58
CA GLY A 237 8.52 -2.95 18.19
C GLY A 237 8.13 -4.04 19.19
N PHE A 238 8.71 -5.21 19.00
CA PHE A 238 8.64 -6.33 19.95
C PHE A 238 9.78 -6.27 20.99
N SER A 239 10.88 -5.61 20.60
CA SER A 239 12.05 -5.44 21.46
C SER A 239 11.69 -4.68 22.75
N SER A 240 12.28 -5.11 23.88
CA SER A 240 12.18 -4.39 25.16
C SER A 240 12.84 -3.01 25.14
N GLN A 241 13.61 -2.70 24.11
CA GLN A 241 14.26 -1.40 23.92
C GLN A 241 13.35 -0.39 23.18
N ALA A 242 12.22 -0.83 22.62
CA ALA A 242 11.27 0.06 21.98
C ALA A 242 10.47 0.86 23.02
N ASP A 243 10.21 2.14 22.75
CA ASP A 243 9.33 2.96 23.60
C ASP A 243 7.92 2.38 23.66
N PHE A 244 7.36 1.98 22.50
CA PHE A 244 6.10 1.23 22.42
C PHE A 244 6.39 -0.24 22.11
N GLN A 245 5.96 -1.12 23.00
CA GLN A 245 6.26 -2.56 22.90
C GLN A 245 4.97 -3.39 22.82
N ALA A 246 4.94 -4.37 21.89
CA ALA A 246 3.93 -5.42 21.87
C ALA A 246 4.48 -6.69 22.56
N ARG A 247 3.74 -7.21 23.56
CA ARG A 247 4.05 -8.48 24.25
C ARG A 247 2.86 -9.43 24.14
N ASP A 248 3.12 -10.71 24.42
CA ASP A 248 2.11 -11.77 24.49
C ASP A 248 1.27 -11.88 23.20
N VAL A 249 1.93 -11.76 22.04
CA VAL A 249 1.28 -11.83 20.73
C VAL A 249 0.73 -13.23 20.49
N LYS A 250 -0.58 -13.34 20.25
CA LYS A 250 -1.28 -14.58 19.95
C LYS A 250 -2.12 -14.42 18.69
N MET A 251 -1.93 -15.32 17.74
CA MET A 251 -2.74 -15.40 16.51
C MET A 251 -3.76 -16.53 16.67
N ASN A 252 -5.05 -16.20 16.51
CA ASN A 252 -6.17 -17.14 16.57
C ASN A 252 -6.98 -17.00 15.28
N GLY A 253 -6.68 -17.81 14.27
CA GLY A 253 -7.23 -17.63 12.93
C GLY A 253 -6.87 -16.25 12.37
N LEU A 254 -7.88 -15.46 12.00
CA LEU A 254 -7.67 -14.12 11.44
C LEU A 254 -7.52 -13.02 12.50
N ALA A 255 -7.78 -13.30 13.77
CA ALA A 255 -7.62 -12.34 14.84
C ALA A 255 -6.23 -12.45 15.48
N THR A 256 -5.61 -11.32 15.79
CA THR A 256 -4.37 -11.25 16.54
C THR A 256 -4.58 -10.41 17.79
N THR A 257 -4.15 -10.93 18.94
CA THR A 257 -4.19 -10.22 20.23
C THR A 257 -2.81 -10.00 20.77
N TYR A 258 -2.61 -8.91 21.47
CA TYR A 258 -1.36 -8.60 22.16
C TYR A 258 -1.58 -7.59 23.30
N ARG A 259 -0.59 -7.42 24.17
CA ARG A 259 -0.57 -6.38 25.20
C ARG A 259 0.38 -5.27 24.76
N ALA A 260 -0.11 -4.03 24.75
CA ALA A 260 0.68 -2.85 24.43
C ALA A 260 1.28 -2.22 25.69
N PHE A 261 2.53 -1.80 25.59
CA PHE A 261 3.28 -1.12 26.66
C PHE A 261 3.89 0.17 26.11
N TYR A 262 4.00 1.18 26.97
CA TYR A 262 4.77 2.39 26.69
C TYR A 262 5.82 2.56 27.80
N ARG A 263 7.10 2.51 27.41
CA ARG A 263 8.25 2.63 28.35
C ARG A 263 8.14 1.72 29.56
N GLY A 264 7.67 0.51 29.34
CA GLY A 264 7.51 -0.52 30.35
C GLY A 264 6.18 -0.52 31.09
N GLU A 265 5.39 0.55 31.00
CA GLU A 265 4.05 0.63 31.58
C GLU A 265 3.02 0.04 30.64
N GLU A 266 2.10 -0.79 31.17
CA GLU A 266 1.07 -1.42 30.39
C GLU A 266 -0.04 -0.44 30.03
N LEU A 267 -0.30 -0.27 28.72
CA LEU A 267 -1.45 0.46 28.21
C LEU A 267 -2.71 -0.41 28.17
N GLY A 268 -2.56 -1.72 27.95
CA GLY A 268 -3.60 -2.72 27.96
C GLY A 268 -3.63 -3.64 26.74
N GLY A 269 -4.64 -4.52 26.68
CA GLY A 269 -4.82 -5.49 25.60
C GLY A 269 -5.39 -4.88 24.34
N ILE A 270 -4.90 -5.32 23.19
CA ILE A 270 -5.37 -4.98 21.84
C ILE A 270 -5.78 -6.26 21.11
N GLU A 271 -6.83 -6.16 20.32
CA GLU A 271 -7.27 -7.12 19.33
C GLU A 271 -7.34 -6.45 17.96
N ILE A 272 -6.70 -7.04 16.95
CA ILE A 272 -6.84 -6.67 15.54
C ILE A 272 -7.42 -7.85 14.78
N ARG A 273 -8.29 -7.56 13.79
CA ARG A 273 -8.98 -8.58 12.98
C ARG A 273 -8.29 -8.85 11.65
N ILE A 274 -7.00 -8.65 11.63
CA ILE A 274 -6.11 -8.98 10.52
C ILE A 274 -4.89 -9.72 11.08
N PRO A 275 -4.50 -10.85 10.47
CA PRO A 275 -3.43 -11.67 11.00
C PRO A 275 -2.04 -11.13 10.65
N GLY A 276 -1.04 -11.67 11.32
CA GLY A 276 0.37 -11.45 11.00
C GLY A 276 1.10 -10.52 11.97
N ARG A 277 2.36 -10.91 12.30
CA ARG A 277 3.23 -10.13 13.18
C ARG A 277 3.49 -8.72 12.64
N HIS A 278 3.62 -8.57 11.31
CA HIS A 278 3.78 -7.27 10.66
C HIS A 278 2.56 -6.34 10.90
N ASN A 279 1.35 -6.90 11.02
CA ASN A 279 0.15 -6.12 11.33
C ASN A 279 0.07 -5.72 12.81
N VAL A 280 0.70 -6.48 13.71
CA VAL A 280 0.92 -6.02 15.09
C VAL A 280 1.81 -4.78 15.10
N LEU A 281 2.92 -4.76 14.34
CA LEU A 281 3.78 -3.58 14.21
C LEU A 281 3.02 -2.40 13.61
N ASN A 282 2.27 -2.61 12.53
CA ASN A 282 1.44 -1.57 11.91
C ASN A 282 0.43 -0.98 12.90
N SER A 283 -0.20 -1.82 13.73
CA SER A 283 -1.14 -1.38 14.76
C SER A 283 -0.45 -0.65 15.92
N LEU A 284 0.76 -1.08 16.29
CA LEU A 284 1.52 -0.44 17.36
C LEU A 284 1.98 0.97 16.95
N ALA A 285 2.28 1.19 15.67
CA ALA A 285 2.51 2.53 15.13
C ALA A 285 1.27 3.43 15.30
N ALA A 286 0.07 2.89 15.05
CA ALA A 286 -1.18 3.64 15.28
C ALA A 286 -1.42 3.92 16.77
N VAL A 287 -1.04 3.00 17.67
CA VAL A 287 -1.05 3.22 19.13
C VAL A 287 -0.13 4.38 19.49
N ALA A 288 1.10 4.42 18.95
CA ALA A 288 2.06 5.49 19.23
C ALA A 288 1.53 6.87 18.77
N VAL A 289 0.94 6.94 17.57
CA VAL A 289 0.27 8.17 17.09
C VAL A 289 -0.89 8.57 17.99
N ALA A 290 -1.74 7.62 18.39
CA ALA A 290 -2.88 7.89 19.27
C ALA A 290 -2.46 8.38 20.65
N HIS A 291 -1.39 7.81 21.19
CA HIS A 291 -0.81 8.23 22.48
C HIS A 291 -0.26 9.66 22.41
N GLU A 292 0.44 10.01 21.33
CA GLU A 292 0.92 11.38 21.09
C GLU A 292 -0.23 12.40 21.02
N LEU A 293 -1.37 12.00 20.47
CA LEU A 293 -2.56 12.82 20.35
C LEU A 293 -3.50 12.71 21.57
N GLU A 294 -3.05 12.09 22.65
CA GLU A 294 -3.78 11.93 23.92
C GLU A 294 -5.17 11.29 23.78
N LEU A 295 -5.34 10.37 22.82
CA LEU A 295 -6.59 9.67 22.61
C LEU A 295 -6.88 8.69 23.77
N LYS A 296 -8.15 8.56 24.13
CA LYS A 296 -8.58 7.65 25.18
C LYS A 296 -8.35 6.19 24.76
N TRP A 297 -7.79 5.39 25.65
CA TRP A 297 -7.47 3.98 25.38
C TRP A 297 -8.66 3.14 24.87
N PRO A 298 -9.91 3.28 25.38
CA PRO A 298 -11.06 2.57 24.82
C PRO A 298 -11.30 2.87 23.32
N ASP A 299 -11.09 4.13 22.88
CA ASP A 299 -11.29 4.55 21.49
C ASP A 299 -10.20 3.96 20.59
N VAL A 300 -8.95 3.91 21.07
CA VAL A 300 -7.82 3.28 20.38
C VAL A 300 -8.10 1.79 20.13
N ARG A 301 -8.50 1.07 21.19
CA ARG A 301 -8.86 -0.36 21.10
C ARG A 301 -10.03 -0.60 20.12
N ALA A 302 -11.07 0.21 20.22
CA ALA A 302 -12.23 0.10 19.34
C ALA A 302 -11.84 0.37 17.88
N GLY A 303 -11.05 1.42 17.62
CA GLY A 303 -10.58 1.78 16.28
C GLY A 303 -9.77 0.68 15.62
N LEU A 304 -8.85 0.05 16.36
CA LEU A 304 -8.03 -1.06 15.84
C LEU A 304 -8.88 -2.32 15.61
N ARG A 305 -9.83 -2.64 16.50
CA ARG A 305 -10.71 -3.81 16.34
C ARG A 305 -11.69 -3.65 15.17
N ASP A 306 -12.16 -2.43 14.91
CA ASP A 306 -13.14 -2.16 13.85
C ASP A 306 -12.50 -2.08 12.46
N MET A 307 -11.20 -2.10 12.37
CA MET A 307 -10.48 -2.15 11.10
C MET A 307 -10.67 -3.52 10.43
N THR A 308 -11.39 -3.54 9.32
CA THR A 308 -11.78 -4.78 8.60
C THR A 308 -10.81 -5.18 7.48
N GLY A 309 -9.61 -4.59 7.46
CA GLY A 309 -8.59 -4.84 6.46
C GLY A 309 -8.69 -3.91 5.23
N VAL A 310 -7.74 -4.05 4.36
CA VAL A 310 -7.60 -3.32 3.08
C VAL A 310 -7.75 -4.32 1.95
N GLN A 311 -8.33 -3.90 0.82
CA GLN A 311 -8.43 -4.75 -0.36
C GLN A 311 -7.05 -5.24 -0.78
N ARG A 312 -6.98 -6.50 -1.19
CA ARG A 312 -5.75 -7.16 -1.62
C ARG A 312 -4.65 -7.19 -0.54
N ARG A 313 -5.01 -7.24 0.76
CA ARG A 313 -4.09 -7.45 1.89
C ARG A 313 -4.62 -8.61 2.73
N PHE A 314 -4.07 -9.82 2.51
CA PHE A 314 -4.53 -11.08 3.10
C PHE A 314 -6.07 -11.24 2.99
N GLN A 315 -6.61 -10.88 1.83
CA GLN A 315 -8.04 -10.78 1.59
C GLN A 315 -8.63 -12.16 1.25
N ILE A 316 -9.58 -12.63 2.06
CA ILE A 316 -10.37 -13.83 1.70
C ILE A 316 -11.31 -13.46 0.55
N LYS A 317 -11.18 -14.18 -0.56
CA LYS A 317 -12.04 -14.04 -1.74
C LYS A 317 -13.25 -14.98 -1.68
N GLY A 318 -13.12 -16.10 -1.00
CA GLY A 318 -14.19 -17.06 -0.79
C GLY A 318 -13.71 -18.47 -0.48
N ASP A 319 -14.67 -19.35 -0.24
CA ASP A 319 -14.49 -20.80 -0.12
C ASP A 319 -15.42 -21.50 -1.13
N ALA A 320 -14.90 -22.50 -1.81
CA ALA A 320 -15.68 -23.36 -2.71
C ALA A 320 -15.12 -24.79 -2.65
N ARG A 321 -15.97 -25.77 -2.41
CA ARG A 321 -15.62 -27.21 -2.27
C ARG A 321 -14.55 -27.49 -1.20
N GLY A 322 -14.52 -26.67 -0.12
CA GLY A 322 -13.52 -26.78 0.93
C GLY A 322 -12.15 -26.18 0.57
N VAL A 323 -12.03 -25.55 -0.61
CA VAL A 323 -10.84 -24.81 -1.04
C VAL A 323 -11.02 -23.34 -0.67
N LEU A 324 -10.18 -22.83 0.22
CA LEU A 324 -10.14 -21.43 0.61
C LEU A 324 -9.26 -20.65 -0.35
N VAL A 325 -9.76 -19.51 -0.87
CA VAL A 325 -9.00 -18.65 -1.79
C VAL A 325 -8.79 -17.27 -1.18
N LEU A 326 -7.51 -16.85 -1.13
CA LEU A 326 -7.07 -15.53 -0.68
C LEU A 326 -6.38 -14.76 -1.81
N ASP A 327 -6.30 -13.45 -1.65
CA ASP A 327 -5.51 -12.55 -2.49
C ASP A 327 -4.66 -11.60 -1.63
N ASP A 328 -3.40 -11.42 -2.02
CA ASP A 328 -2.52 -10.42 -1.42
C ASP A 328 -1.72 -9.68 -2.49
N TYR A 329 -1.51 -8.40 -2.25
CA TYR A 329 -0.76 -7.51 -3.14
C TYR A 329 0.75 -7.72 -3.06
N GLY A 330 1.23 -8.54 -2.13
CA GLY A 330 2.64 -8.80 -1.85
C GLY A 330 3.42 -9.13 -3.13
N HIS A 331 4.42 -8.34 -3.41
CA HIS A 331 5.21 -8.41 -4.63
C HIS A 331 6.72 -8.21 -4.38
N HIS A 332 7.11 -7.92 -3.15
CA HIS A 332 8.49 -7.86 -2.68
C HIS A 332 8.81 -9.12 -1.86
N PRO A 333 10.04 -9.69 -1.91
CA PRO A 333 10.38 -10.90 -1.15
C PRO A 333 10.10 -10.80 0.35
N THR A 334 10.29 -9.63 0.96
CA THR A 334 9.98 -9.37 2.37
C THR A 334 8.48 -9.50 2.64
N GLU A 335 7.62 -8.93 1.78
CA GLU A 335 6.16 -9.04 1.89
C GLU A 335 5.71 -10.50 1.71
N ILE A 336 6.22 -11.19 0.68
CA ILE A 336 5.88 -12.58 0.38
C ILE A 336 6.18 -13.48 1.59
N ARG A 337 7.37 -13.36 2.20
CA ARG A 337 7.71 -14.11 3.42
C ARG A 337 6.72 -13.86 4.54
N ALA A 338 6.46 -12.60 4.86
CA ALA A 338 5.55 -12.23 5.94
C ALA A 338 4.11 -12.74 5.72
N VAL A 339 3.63 -12.70 4.46
CA VAL A 339 2.31 -13.22 4.07
C VAL A 339 2.26 -14.75 4.20
N LEU A 340 3.27 -15.46 3.69
CA LEU A 340 3.32 -16.92 3.74
C LEU A 340 3.52 -17.47 5.16
N GLU A 341 4.32 -16.81 5.99
CA GLU A 341 4.42 -17.11 7.42
C GLU A 341 3.06 -16.93 8.12
N THR A 342 2.36 -15.85 7.80
CA THR A 342 1.02 -15.59 8.31
C THR A 342 0.03 -16.66 7.87
N LEU A 343 0.08 -17.06 6.59
CA LEU A 343 -0.76 -18.11 6.04
C LEU A 343 -0.53 -19.45 6.74
N ALA A 344 0.74 -19.81 6.99
CA ALA A 344 1.11 -21.03 7.71
C ALA A 344 0.62 -21.02 9.17
N CYS A 345 0.66 -19.86 9.83
CA CYS A 345 0.15 -19.72 11.19
C CYS A 345 -1.39 -19.77 11.26
N CYS A 346 -2.09 -19.16 10.28
CA CYS A 346 -3.56 -19.12 10.27
C CYS A 346 -4.18 -20.46 9.86
N TYR A 347 -3.51 -21.22 9.01
CA TYR A 347 -4.01 -22.44 8.41
C TYR A 347 -2.96 -23.58 8.45
N PRO A 348 -2.52 -24.01 9.63
CA PRO A 348 -1.41 -24.96 9.79
C PRO A 348 -1.70 -26.33 9.17
N ASP A 349 -2.99 -26.74 9.13
CA ASP A 349 -3.41 -28.06 8.67
C ASP A 349 -3.84 -28.06 7.20
N ARG A 350 -3.71 -26.92 6.48
CA ARG A 350 -4.06 -26.81 5.06
C ARG A 350 -2.81 -26.84 4.19
N ARG A 351 -2.89 -27.55 3.05
CA ARG A 351 -1.87 -27.46 2.00
C ARG A 351 -1.93 -26.07 1.37
N ARG A 352 -0.80 -25.36 1.32
CA ARG A 352 -0.66 -23.97 0.88
C ARG A 352 -0.19 -23.91 -0.56
N ILE A 353 -1.08 -23.52 -1.45
CA ILE A 353 -0.83 -23.37 -2.88
C ILE A 353 -0.70 -21.87 -3.19
N VAL A 354 0.43 -21.48 -3.75
CA VAL A 354 0.75 -20.09 -4.07
C VAL A 354 0.71 -19.90 -5.58
N ALA A 355 -0.10 -18.96 -6.05
CA ALA A 355 -0.12 -18.49 -7.43
C ALA A 355 0.56 -17.09 -7.50
N PHE A 356 1.81 -17.05 -7.94
CA PHE A 356 2.63 -15.84 -7.90
C PHE A 356 2.88 -15.24 -9.28
N GLN A 357 2.73 -13.92 -9.38
CA GLN A 357 3.12 -13.12 -10.55
C GLN A 357 4.19 -12.11 -10.17
N PRO A 358 5.45 -12.27 -10.64
CA PRO A 358 6.48 -11.27 -10.44
C PRO A 358 6.07 -9.93 -11.09
N HIS A 359 6.44 -8.83 -10.50
CA HIS A 359 6.04 -7.49 -10.94
C HIS A 359 7.26 -6.62 -11.18
N ARG A 360 7.41 -6.12 -12.43
CA ARG A 360 8.54 -5.37 -13.00
C ARG A 360 9.80 -6.22 -13.23
N TYR A 361 10.44 -6.02 -14.36
CA TYR A 361 11.69 -6.67 -14.72
C TYR A 361 12.86 -6.18 -13.86
N THR A 362 12.92 -4.88 -13.61
CA THR A 362 13.97 -4.25 -12.78
C THR A 362 13.98 -4.80 -11.37
N ARG A 363 12.83 -4.91 -10.71
CA ARG A 363 12.70 -5.51 -9.37
C ARG A 363 13.08 -6.98 -9.38
N THR A 364 12.58 -7.74 -10.35
CA THR A 364 12.89 -9.18 -10.45
C THR A 364 14.39 -9.41 -10.64
N GLN A 365 15.08 -8.57 -11.43
CA GLN A 365 16.51 -8.63 -11.62
C GLN A 365 17.28 -8.32 -10.33
N ALA A 366 16.95 -7.20 -9.69
CA ALA A 366 17.67 -6.71 -8.51
C ALA A 366 17.52 -7.64 -7.31
N LEU A 367 16.36 -8.27 -7.15
CA LEU A 367 16.01 -9.09 -5.99
C LEU A 367 15.94 -10.60 -6.30
N MET A 368 16.56 -11.04 -7.41
CA MET A 368 16.50 -12.44 -7.88
C MET A 368 16.90 -13.44 -6.78
N ASP A 369 17.99 -13.19 -6.06
CA ASP A 369 18.46 -14.04 -4.97
C ASP A 369 17.47 -14.07 -3.79
N GLN A 370 16.87 -12.95 -3.43
CA GLN A 370 15.89 -12.87 -2.36
C GLN A 370 14.57 -13.57 -2.76
N PHE A 371 14.11 -13.40 -4.01
CA PHE A 371 12.94 -14.12 -4.54
C PHE A 371 13.16 -15.62 -4.53
N SER A 372 14.36 -16.10 -4.83
CA SER A 372 14.66 -17.54 -4.87
C SER A 372 14.48 -18.23 -3.51
N ARG A 373 14.41 -17.46 -2.40
CA ARG A 373 14.37 -17.97 -1.02
C ARG A 373 13.15 -17.50 -0.22
N CYS A 374 12.13 -16.88 -0.84
CA CYS A 374 11.02 -16.33 -0.08
C CYS A 374 9.76 -17.22 -0.02
N PHE A 375 9.76 -18.40 -0.67
CA PHE A 375 8.59 -19.26 -0.81
C PHE A 375 8.58 -20.53 0.06
N TYR A 376 9.48 -20.68 1.02
CA TYR A 376 9.61 -21.94 1.80
C TYR A 376 8.38 -22.31 2.65
N HIS A 377 7.46 -21.39 2.88
CA HIS A 377 6.18 -21.66 3.54
C HIS A 377 5.04 -22.02 2.57
N SER A 378 5.31 -22.17 1.27
CA SER A 378 4.38 -22.76 0.31
C SER A 378 4.66 -24.25 0.11
N ASP A 379 3.60 -25.05 0.01
CA ASP A 379 3.72 -26.49 -0.31
C ASP A 379 3.77 -26.68 -1.83
N VAL A 380 3.03 -25.85 -2.58
CA VAL A 380 3.05 -25.81 -4.06
C VAL A 380 3.19 -24.37 -4.51
N LEU A 381 4.05 -24.10 -5.50
CA LEU A 381 4.21 -22.77 -6.11
C LEU A 381 3.94 -22.82 -7.63
N LEU A 382 2.93 -22.08 -8.06
CA LEU A 382 2.70 -21.79 -9.48
C LEU A 382 3.24 -20.38 -9.78
N LEU A 383 4.07 -20.26 -10.80
CA LEU A 383 4.69 -19.01 -11.22
C LEU A 383 4.29 -18.68 -12.65
N THR A 384 3.94 -17.44 -12.93
CA THR A 384 3.68 -16.95 -14.29
C THR A 384 4.78 -16.00 -14.78
N GLU A 385 4.62 -15.51 -16.02
CA GLU A 385 5.52 -14.47 -16.55
C GLU A 385 5.44 -13.17 -15.78
N ILE A 386 6.50 -12.37 -15.89
CA ILE A 386 6.65 -11.09 -15.21
C ILE A 386 5.61 -10.10 -15.76
N TYR A 387 4.85 -9.48 -14.85
CA TYR A 387 4.01 -8.34 -15.20
C TYR A 387 4.87 -7.09 -15.40
N ALA A 388 4.93 -6.62 -16.62
CA ALA A 388 5.87 -5.57 -17.04
C ALA A 388 5.65 -4.19 -16.39
N ALA A 389 4.41 -3.84 -16.01
CA ALA A 389 4.05 -2.52 -15.46
C ALA A 389 4.65 -1.35 -16.28
N SER A 390 4.55 -1.42 -17.61
CA SER A 390 5.09 -0.47 -18.60
C SER A 390 6.63 -0.49 -18.78
N GLU A 391 7.35 -1.38 -18.12
CA GLU A 391 8.78 -1.59 -18.38
C GLU A 391 9.00 -2.38 -19.67
N LYS A 392 10.15 -2.17 -20.30
CA LYS A 392 10.62 -3.02 -21.39
C LYS A 392 11.24 -4.31 -20.83
N PRO A 393 11.07 -5.46 -21.51
CA PRO A 393 11.73 -6.69 -21.11
C PRO A 393 13.25 -6.52 -21.00
N ILE A 394 13.84 -7.12 -19.96
CA ILE A 394 15.29 -7.19 -19.77
C ILE A 394 15.78 -8.57 -20.24
N PRO A 395 16.73 -8.66 -21.18
CA PRO A 395 17.27 -9.93 -21.66
C PRO A 395 17.74 -10.84 -20.52
N GLY A 396 17.25 -12.09 -20.51
CA GLY A 396 17.60 -13.09 -19.51
C GLY A 396 16.83 -12.98 -18.17
N ILE A 397 15.92 -12.01 -18.01
CA ILE A 397 15.04 -11.87 -16.84
C ILE A 397 13.63 -12.28 -17.24
N THR A 398 13.22 -13.46 -16.82
CA THR A 398 11.90 -14.08 -17.13
C THR A 398 11.35 -14.78 -15.91
N GLY A 399 10.03 -15.07 -15.90
CA GLY A 399 9.40 -15.88 -14.87
C GLY A 399 9.99 -17.31 -14.82
N SER A 400 10.26 -17.90 -15.99
CA SER A 400 10.91 -19.22 -16.08
C SER A 400 12.33 -19.20 -15.47
N LYS A 401 13.11 -18.13 -15.66
CA LYS A 401 14.44 -18.01 -15.04
C LYS A 401 14.33 -17.91 -13.51
N LEU A 402 13.37 -17.13 -13.01
CA LEU A 402 13.11 -17.04 -11.58
C LEU A 402 12.73 -18.41 -11.00
N MET A 403 11.84 -19.16 -11.67
CA MET A 403 11.48 -20.52 -11.23
C MET A 403 12.69 -21.44 -11.14
N GLN A 404 13.62 -21.39 -12.12
CA GLN A 404 14.86 -22.16 -12.07
C GLN A 404 15.72 -21.83 -10.85
N GLN A 405 15.78 -20.53 -10.47
CA GLN A 405 16.50 -20.10 -9.27
C GLN A 405 15.82 -20.59 -8.00
N ILE A 406 14.48 -20.53 -7.91
CA ILE A 406 13.72 -21.05 -6.77
C ILE A 406 13.94 -22.57 -6.62
N ALA A 407 13.91 -23.33 -7.73
CA ALA A 407 14.20 -24.75 -7.75
C ALA A 407 15.62 -25.06 -7.26
N ALA A 408 16.61 -24.29 -7.71
CA ALA A 408 18.00 -24.45 -7.31
C ALA A 408 18.21 -24.20 -5.80
N HIS A 409 17.32 -23.44 -5.15
CA HIS A 409 17.33 -23.19 -3.70
C HIS A 409 16.43 -24.15 -2.91
N GLY A 410 15.96 -25.25 -3.53
CA GLY A 410 15.37 -26.38 -2.82
C GLY A 410 13.86 -26.37 -2.67
N HIS A 411 13.11 -25.56 -3.39
CA HIS A 411 11.66 -25.72 -3.46
C HIS A 411 11.30 -26.90 -4.37
N HIS A 412 10.47 -27.84 -3.90
CA HIS A 412 10.27 -29.14 -4.55
C HIS A 412 9.09 -29.18 -5.53
N ASP A 413 7.98 -28.47 -5.23
CA ASP A 413 6.75 -28.52 -6.04
C ASP A 413 6.51 -27.18 -6.74
N LEU A 414 7.02 -27.08 -7.98
CA LEU A 414 7.06 -25.85 -8.79
C LEU A 414 6.42 -26.07 -10.15
N HIS A 415 5.56 -25.15 -10.54
CA HIS A 415 4.90 -25.16 -11.84
C HIS A 415 5.02 -23.82 -12.55
N PHE A 416 5.60 -23.80 -13.74
CA PHE A 416 5.57 -22.63 -14.58
C PHE A 416 4.32 -22.63 -15.45
N CYS A 417 3.55 -21.55 -15.39
CA CYS A 417 2.35 -21.30 -16.18
C CYS A 417 2.52 -19.97 -16.90
N PRO A 418 2.92 -19.92 -18.18
CA PRO A 418 3.20 -18.67 -18.90
C PRO A 418 2.05 -17.68 -18.87
N GLY A 419 0.80 -18.15 -18.90
CA GLY A 419 -0.41 -17.34 -18.88
C GLY A 419 -1.34 -17.64 -17.70
N GLN A 420 -2.31 -16.74 -17.48
CA GLN A 420 -3.30 -16.91 -16.43
C GLN A 420 -4.25 -18.09 -16.70
N GLU A 421 -4.61 -18.33 -17.95
CA GLU A 421 -5.50 -19.42 -18.34
C GLU A 421 -4.90 -20.78 -17.97
N GLU A 422 -3.62 -21.00 -18.31
CA GLU A 422 -2.90 -22.22 -17.95
C GLU A 422 -2.77 -22.38 -16.43
N MET A 423 -2.56 -21.27 -15.71
CA MET A 423 -2.49 -21.28 -14.25
C MET A 423 -3.85 -21.68 -13.64
N ILE A 424 -4.96 -21.14 -14.16
CA ILE A 424 -6.32 -21.48 -13.72
C ILE A 424 -6.64 -22.94 -14.00
N GLU A 425 -6.30 -23.46 -15.18
CA GLU A 425 -6.51 -24.87 -15.55
C GLU A 425 -5.73 -25.81 -14.62
N LYS A 426 -4.45 -25.50 -14.40
CA LYS A 426 -3.59 -26.25 -13.51
C LYS A 426 -4.09 -26.25 -12.07
N LEU A 427 -4.46 -25.07 -11.52
CA LEU A 427 -5.05 -24.97 -10.20
C LEU A 427 -6.34 -25.78 -10.10
N THR A 428 -7.25 -25.65 -11.09
CA THR A 428 -8.53 -26.37 -11.08
C THR A 428 -8.35 -27.90 -11.07
N ALA A 429 -7.27 -28.41 -11.72
CA ALA A 429 -6.97 -29.83 -11.78
C ALA A 429 -6.27 -30.35 -10.52
N MET A 430 -5.58 -29.51 -9.74
CA MET A 430 -4.73 -29.94 -8.63
C MET A 430 -5.29 -29.70 -7.24
N VAL A 431 -6.24 -28.76 -7.09
CA VAL A 431 -6.79 -28.41 -5.77
C VAL A 431 -7.67 -29.52 -5.22
N GLU A 432 -7.55 -29.75 -3.93
CA GLU A 432 -8.31 -30.74 -3.16
C GLU A 432 -9.06 -30.04 -1.99
N PRO A 433 -10.12 -30.65 -1.46
CA PRO A 433 -10.72 -30.15 -0.23
C PRO A 433 -9.68 -30.00 0.88
N ASN A 434 -9.80 -28.94 1.66
CA ASN A 434 -8.86 -28.52 2.68
C ASN A 434 -7.58 -27.84 2.17
N ASP A 435 -7.51 -27.47 0.88
CA ASP A 435 -6.43 -26.61 0.40
C ASP A 435 -6.70 -25.14 0.72
N VAL A 436 -5.61 -24.36 0.81
CA VAL A 436 -5.65 -22.91 0.78
C VAL A 436 -4.82 -22.39 -0.39
N VAL A 437 -5.48 -21.65 -1.28
CA VAL A 437 -4.86 -21.01 -2.44
C VAL A 437 -4.71 -19.53 -2.18
N ILE A 438 -3.51 -19.00 -2.37
CA ILE A 438 -3.27 -17.56 -2.30
C ILE A 438 -2.70 -17.03 -3.61
N THR A 439 -3.32 -16.00 -4.16
CA THR A 439 -2.76 -15.22 -5.28
C THR A 439 -1.87 -14.10 -4.71
N LEU A 440 -0.63 -14.01 -5.21
CA LEU A 440 0.38 -13.03 -4.77
C LEU A 440 0.89 -12.20 -5.95
N GLY A 441 0.84 -10.88 -5.82
CA GLY A 441 1.42 -9.98 -6.83
C GLY A 441 0.66 -8.67 -7.03
N ALA A 442 1.37 -7.62 -7.40
CA ALA A 442 0.81 -6.28 -7.64
C ALA A 442 0.05 -6.17 -8.99
N GLY A 443 0.24 -7.13 -9.89
CA GLY A 443 -0.41 -7.18 -11.20
C GLY A 443 -1.86 -7.67 -11.14
N ASN A 444 -2.23 -8.45 -12.14
CA ASN A 444 -3.59 -8.95 -12.34
C ASN A 444 -3.81 -10.40 -11.92
N VAL A 445 -2.87 -11.03 -11.23
CA VAL A 445 -2.95 -12.43 -10.76
C VAL A 445 -4.15 -12.70 -9.83
N TRP A 446 -4.69 -11.70 -9.17
CA TRP A 446 -5.91 -11.82 -8.36
C TRP A 446 -7.11 -12.38 -9.13
N GLN A 447 -7.16 -12.14 -10.47
CA GLN A 447 -8.19 -12.68 -11.35
C GLN A 447 -8.16 -14.21 -11.45
N VAL A 448 -6.97 -14.80 -11.28
CA VAL A 448 -6.80 -16.26 -11.22
C VAL A 448 -7.59 -16.86 -10.05
N GLY A 449 -7.50 -16.24 -8.88
CA GLY A 449 -8.24 -16.67 -7.69
C GLY A 449 -9.76 -16.58 -7.86
N GLU A 450 -10.24 -15.48 -8.46
CA GLU A 450 -11.67 -15.29 -8.73
C GLU A 450 -12.19 -16.30 -9.79
N SER A 451 -11.42 -16.54 -10.84
CA SER A 451 -11.76 -17.51 -11.87
C SER A 451 -11.74 -18.95 -11.35
N LEU A 452 -10.79 -19.29 -10.46
CA LEU A 452 -10.75 -20.56 -9.77
C LEU A 452 -12.03 -20.78 -8.94
N LEU A 453 -12.43 -19.80 -8.13
CA LEU A 453 -13.66 -19.88 -7.35
C LEU A 453 -14.90 -20.07 -8.22
N ALA A 454 -14.99 -19.38 -9.36
CA ALA A 454 -16.09 -19.54 -10.31
C ALA A 454 -16.14 -20.97 -10.86
N LYS A 455 -15.01 -21.50 -11.37
CA LYS A 455 -14.93 -22.87 -11.90
C LYS A 455 -15.26 -23.93 -10.85
N LEU A 456 -14.80 -23.76 -9.60
CA LEU A 456 -15.10 -24.69 -8.51
C LEU A 456 -16.60 -24.70 -8.13
N ARG A 457 -17.30 -23.59 -8.28
CA ARG A 457 -18.74 -23.50 -8.05
C ARG A 457 -19.54 -24.11 -9.20
N ASP A 458 -19.14 -23.87 -10.45
CA ASP A 458 -19.86 -24.35 -11.65
C ASP A 458 -19.74 -25.85 -11.84
N ASN A 459 -18.57 -26.45 -11.57
CA ASN A 459 -18.37 -27.91 -11.63
C ASN A 459 -19.17 -28.67 -10.53
N GLY A 460 -19.98 -28.02 -9.74
CA GLY A 460 -20.83 -28.54 -8.67
C GLY A 460 -22.32 -28.64 -9.02
N ARG A 461 -22.68 -28.22 -10.25
CA ARG A 461 -24.04 -28.37 -10.80
C ARG A 461 -24.15 -29.60 -11.72
#